data_64feaa3af10a14ece399d0384266a237
#
_entry.id   64feaa3af10a14ece399d0384266a237
#
_cell.length_a   1.000
_cell.length_b   1.000
_cell.length_c   1.000
_cell.angle_alpha   90.00
_cell.angle_beta   90.00
_cell.angle_gamma   90.00
#
_symmetry.space_group_name_H-M   'P 1'
#
loop_
_entity.id
_entity.type
_entity.pdbx_description
1 polymer ?
#
loop_
_entity_poly.entity_id
_entity_poly.type
_entity_poly.pdbx_seq_one_letter_code
_entity_poly.pdbx_strand_id
1 'polypeptide(L)'
;MFTMARIKAVRGKGKEFFLNHLSCNDYYSEKERMAGVWHGRLAEDFGIANQTVSAEVFSLFQQDLNPVTHQKLTQRTVAGGIRFYDFQCSAQKSVSVMSLFDQRLIEAHRRSVAFAMKELERFAAVRIRSGANVNTQNHEVTGT
;
A
#
# COMPACT_ATOMS: atom_id res chain seq x y z
N MET A 1 12.01 8.49 -10.06
CA MET A 1 12.19 9.09 -8.72
C MET A 1 11.34 8.32 -7.74
N PHE A 2 11.90 7.95 -6.61
CA PHE A 2 11.21 7.18 -5.57
C PHE A 2 11.08 8.04 -4.32
N THR A 3 9.89 8.21 -3.80
CA THR A 3 9.60 8.97 -2.58
C THR A 3 8.75 8.15 -1.63
N MET A 4 8.93 8.35 -0.33
CA MET A 4 8.18 7.67 0.72
C MET A 4 7.60 8.68 1.69
N ALA A 5 6.31 8.58 1.95
CA ALA A 5 5.61 9.33 2.98
C ALA A 5 5.06 8.41 4.07
N ARG A 6 5.06 8.89 5.32
CA ARG A 6 4.47 8.19 6.47
C ARG A 6 3.09 8.76 6.74
N ILE A 7 2.08 7.94 6.64
CA ILE A 7 0.70 8.35 6.89
C ILE A 7 0.31 7.94 8.31
N LYS A 8 0.03 8.94 9.14
CA LYS A 8 -0.41 8.74 10.53
C LYS A 8 -1.91 8.50 10.60
N ALA A 9 -2.32 7.71 11.59
CA ALA A 9 -3.72 7.52 11.89
C ALA A 9 -4.37 8.84 12.33
N VAL A 10 -5.22 9.38 11.49
CA VAL A 10 -6.15 10.42 11.87
C VAL A 10 -7.55 9.82 11.81
N ARG A 11 -8.26 9.84 12.95
CA ARG A 11 -9.60 9.25 13.07
C ARG A 11 -10.53 9.85 12.03
N GLY A 12 -11.09 9.02 11.16
CA GLY A 12 -12.05 9.45 10.12
C GLY A 12 -11.46 9.92 8.78
N LYS A 13 -10.15 10.16 8.66
CA LYS A 13 -9.54 10.68 7.42
C LYS A 13 -9.12 9.64 6.37
N GLY A 14 -9.34 8.35 6.63
CA GLY A 14 -8.96 7.32 5.69
C GLY A 14 -9.76 7.29 4.41
N LYS A 15 -11.05 7.49 4.54
CA LYS A 15 -11.94 7.60 3.38
C LYS A 15 -11.60 8.84 2.55
N GLU A 16 -11.28 9.95 3.21
CA GLU A 16 -10.85 11.18 2.57
C GLU A 16 -9.49 11.03 1.86
N PHE A 17 -8.53 10.34 2.48
CA PHE A 17 -7.25 10.02 1.83
C PHE A 17 -7.45 9.15 0.59
N PHE A 18 -8.29 8.11 0.69
CA PHE A 18 -8.64 7.27 -0.44
C PHE A 18 -9.26 8.08 -1.57
N LEU A 19 -10.27 8.91 -1.25
CA LEU A 19 -10.94 9.75 -2.24
C LEU A 19 -10.00 10.75 -2.89
N ASN A 20 -9.09 11.33 -2.14
CA ASN A 20 -8.19 12.37 -2.65
C ASN A 20 -6.97 11.84 -3.39
N HIS A 21 -6.49 10.62 -3.08
CA HIS A 21 -5.22 10.10 -3.60
C HIS A 21 -5.38 8.81 -4.41
N LEU A 22 -6.39 8.00 -4.13
CA LEU A 22 -6.57 6.69 -4.77
C LEU A 22 -7.80 6.62 -5.67
N SER A 23 -8.78 7.48 -5.49
CA SER A 23 -10.00 7.55 -6.32
C SER A 23 -9.87 8.49 -7.50
N CYS A 24 -8.65 8.70 -7.96
CA CYS A 24 -8.41 9.38 -9.22
C CYS A 24 -8.76 10.87 -9.32
N ASN A 25 -7.77 11.68 -9.08
CA ASN A 25 -7.65 12.96 -9.76
C ASN A 25 -6.27 13.01 -10.42
N ASP A 26 -5.98 12.06 -11.27
CA ASP A 26 -4.74 12.16 -12.02
C ASP A 26 -4.96 12.96 -13.28
N TYR A 27 -4.09 13.92 -13.46
CA TYR A 27 -4.00 14.97 -14.46
C TYR A 27 -4.03 14.49 -15.93
N TYR A 28 -4.13 13.18 -16.16
CA TYR A 28 -3.85 12.55 -17.46
C TYR A 28 -5.00 11.86 -18.17
N SER A 29 -6.19 12.03 -17.81
CA SER A 29 -7.37 11.69 -18.60
C SER A 29 -8.55 11.15 -17.79
N GLU A 30 -9.72 11.72 -18.02
CA GLU A 30 -11.00 11.22 -17.49
C GLU A 30 -11.37 9.79 -17.95
N LYS A 31 -10.57 9.17 -18.81
CA LYS A 31 -10.85 7.86 -19.40
C LYS A 31 -10.01 6.70 -18.86
N GLU A 32 -8.88 6.94 -18.22
CA GLU A 32 -8.04 5.89 -17.65
C GLU A 32 -8.01 5.95 -16.12
N ARG A 33 -9.16 5.73 -15.52
CA ARG A 33 -9.25 5.48 -14.07
C ARG A 33 -8.63 4.11 -13.77
N MET A 34 -7.35 4.10 -13.50
CA MET A 34 -6.72 2.89 -12.98
C MET A 34 -7.12 2.74 -11.52
N ALA A 35 -8.10 1.91 -11.27
CA ALA A 35 -8.41 1.48 -9.94
C ALA A 35 -7.19 0.77 -9.34
N GLY A 36 -6.81 1.11 -8.10
CA GLY A 36 -5.77 0.41 -7.37
C GLY A 36 -6.11 -1.08 -7.25
N VAL A 37 -5.09 -1.92 -7.22
CA VAL A 37 -5.23 -3.37 -7.08
C VAL A 37 -4.44 -3.83 -5.87
N TRP A 38 -5.00 -4.75 -5.08
CA TRP A 38 -4.33 -5.35 -3.94
C TRP A 38 -3.23 -6.29 -4.40
N HIS A 39 -2.02 -6.08 -3.90
CA HIS A 39 -0.86 -6.92 -4.14
C HIS A 39 -0.18 -7.31 -2.84
N GLY A 40 0.61 -8.39 -2.92
CA GLY A 40 1.46 -8.84 -1.85
C GLY A 40 0.90 -10.06 -1.11
N ARG A 41 1.77 -10.69 -0.34
CA ARG A 41 1.48 -11.92 0.38
C ARG A 41 0.31 -11.77 1.35
N LEU A 42 0.24 -10.65 2.05
CA LEU A 42 -0.87 -10.40 2.98
C LEU A 42 -2.21 -10.29 2.26
N ALA A 43 -2.23 -9.73 1.05
CA ALA A 43 -3.43 -9.68 0.22
C ALA A 43 -3.86 -11.08 -0.25
N GLU A 44 -2.90 -11.97 -0.51
CA GLU A 44 -3.15 -13.38 -0.82
C GLU A 44 -3.75 -14.11 0.39
N ASP A 45 -3.17 -13.92 1.58
CA ASP A 45 -3.64 -14.52 2.83
C ASP A 45 -5.07 -14.08 3.19
N PHE A 46 -5.47 -12.86 2.83
CA PHE A 46 -6.84 -12.36 3.02
C PHE A 46 -7.77 -12.69 1.85
N GLY A 47 -7.28 -13.32 0.78
CA GLY A 47 -8.09 -13.67 -0.39
C GLY A 47 -8.55 -12.46 -1.22
N ILE A 48 -7.90 -11.31 -1.10
CA ILE A 48 -8.21 -10.06 -1.82
C ILE A 48 -7.17 -9.72 -2.91
N ALA A 49 -6.14 -10.54 -3.09
CA ALA A 49 -5.11 -10.32 -4.09
C ALA A 49 -5.72 -10.16 -5.50
N ASN A 50 -5.19 -9.23 -6.27
CA ASN A 50 -5.62 -8.86 -7.61
C ASN A 50 -7.07 -8.30 -7.69
N GLN A 51 -7.72 -8.06 -6.56
CA GLN A 51 -9.00 -7.38 -6.53
C GLN A 51 -8.79 -5.85 -6.52
N THR A 52 -9.78 -5.14 -7.05
CA THR A 52 -9.81 -3.68 -7.01
C THR A 52 -9.92 -3.18 -5.58
N VAL A 53 -9.14 -2.15 -5.25
CA VAL A 53 -9.18 -1.53 -3.93
C VAL A 53 -10.51 -0.80 -3.75
N SER A 54 -11.32 -1.24 -2.79
CA SER A 54 -12.53 -0.55 -2.37
C SER A 54 -12.26 0.38 -1.18
N ALA A 55 -13.02 1.47 -1.09
CA ALA A 55 -12.92 2.42 0.01
C ALA A 55 -13.22 1.79 1.37
N GLU A 56 -14.14 0.81 1.39
CA GLU A 56 -14.51 0.08 2.60
C GLU A 56 -13.36 -0.75 3.14
N VAL A 57 -12.77 -1.63 2.29
CA VAL A 57 -11.64 -2.48 2.66
C VAL A 57 -10.43 -1.64 3.07
N PHE A 58 -10.14 -0.58 2.32
CA PHE A 58 -9.06 0.35 2.66
C PHE A 58 -9.27 1.02 4.03
N SER A 59 -10.52 1.42 4.35
CA SER A 59 -10.88 2.01 5.63
C SER A 59 -10.70 1.03 6.79
N LEU A 60 -10.99 -0.27 6.59
CA LEU A 60 -10.77 -1.31 7.59
C LEU A 60 -9.28 -1.47 7.92
N PHE A 61 -8.41 -1.54 6.93
CA PHE A 61 -6.96 -1.58 7.15
C PHE A 61 -6.45 -0.34 7.89
N GLN A 62 -6.97 0.83 7.57
CA GLN A 62 -6.61 2.05 8.31
C GLN A 62 -7.01 2.00 9.79
N GLN A 63 -8.11 1.33 10.09
CA GLN A 63 -8.58 1.11 11.46
C GLN A 63 -7.86 -0.05 12.15
N ASP A 64 -6.90 -0.68 11.47
CA ASP A 64 -6.18 -1.85 11.99
C ASP A 64 -7.10 -3.09 12.13
N LEU A 65 -8.04 -3.22 11.21
CA LEU A 65 -9.01 -4.31 11.19
C LEU A 65 -8.80 -5.23 9.99
N ASN A 66 -8.95 -6.52 10.23
CA ASN A 66 -8.98 -7.54 9.19
C ASN A 66 -10.24 -7.36 8.33
N PRO A 67 -10.14 -7.29 7.00
CA PRO A 67 -11.29 -7.06 6.12
C PRO A 67 -12.32 -8.20 6.12
N VAL A 68 -11.90 -9.41 6.52
CA VAL A 68 -12.77 -10.60 6.53
C VAL A 68 -13.38 -10.84 7.91
N THR A 69 -12.55 -10.83 8.95
CA THR A 69 -12.98 -11.20 10.32
C THR A 69 -13.35 -9.99 11.18
N HIS A 70 -13.03 -8.77 10.74
CA HIS A 70 -13.18 -7.52 11.51
C HIS A 70 -12.43 -7.50 12.85
N GLN A 71 -11.54 -8.45 13.07
CA GLN A 71 -10.68 -8.48 14.26
C GLN A 71 -9.48 -7.55 14.08
N LYS A 72 -8.90 -7.12 15.19
CA LYS A 72 -7.69 -6.29 15.15
C LYS A 72 -6.51 -7.06 14.56
N LEU A 73 -5.79 -6.42 13.64
CA LEU A 73 -4.58 -6.98 13.05
C LEU A 73 -3.38 -6.87 13.99
N THR A 74 -3.31 -5.82 14.80
CA THR A 74 -2.23 -5.62 15.77
C THR A 74 -2.74 -5.70 17.19
N GLN A 75 -1.92 -6.26 18.09
CA GLN A 75 -2.28 -6.40 19.51
C GLN A 75 -2.48 -5.07 20.21
N ARG A 76 -1.80 -4.02 19.78
CA ARG A 76 -1.83 -2.70 20.38
C ARG A 76 -1.93 -1.60 19.35
N THR A 77 -3.05 -0.93 19.35
CA THR A 77 -3.29 0.25 18.53
C THR A 77 -2.87 1.50 19.29
N VAL A 78 -1.91 2.26 18.75
CA VAL A 78 -1.46 3.52 19.34
C VAL A 78 -2.17 4.67 18.63
N ALA A 79 -2.80 5.57 19.39
CA ALA A 79 -3.39 6.79 18.84
C ALA A 79 -2.29 7.64 18.18
N GLY A 80 -2.49 8.07 16.92
CA GLY A 80 -1.49 8.83 16.17
C GLY A 80 -0.30 8.03 15.65
N GLY A 81 -0.32 6.69 15.78
CA GLY A 81 0.67 5.80 15.17
C GLY A 81 0.64 5.83 13.64
N ILE A 82 1.74 5.43 13.01
CA ILE A 82 1.81 5.25 11.56
C ILE A 82 0.90 4.09 11.20
N ARG A 83 0.04 4.28 10.18
CA ARG A 83 -0.88 3.25 9.68
C ARG A 83 -0.39 2.59 8.43
N PHE A 84 0.18 3.36 7.53
CA PHE A 84 0.76 2.85 6.31
C PHE A 84 1.83 3.80 5.78
N TYR A 85 2.58 3.32 4.84
CA TYR A 85 3.58 4.07 4.12
C TYR A 85 3.08 4.26 2.68
N ASP A 86 3.13 5.48 2.20
CA ASP A 86 2.86 5.82 0.81
C ASP A 86 4.18 5.85 0.03
N PHE A 87 4.30 4.99 -0.97
CA PHE A 87 5.44 4.92 -1.85
C PHE A 87 5.07 5.40 -3.24
N GLN A 88 5.68 6.48 -3.67
CA GLN A 88 5.46 7.04 -5.00
C GLN A 88 6.64 6.71 -5.90
N CYS A 89 6.37 6.02 -7.00
CA CYS A 89 7.33 5.64 -8.02
C CYS A 89 7.04 6.42 -9.30
N SER A 90 7.74 7.54 -9.52
CA SER A 90 7.57 8.36 -10.70
C SER A 90 8.65 8.08 -11.73
N ALA A 91 8.26 7.93 -12.98
CA ALA A 91 9.22 7.87 -14.10
C ALA A 91 9.94 9.22 -14.27
N GLN A 92 11.13 9.18 -14.86
CA GLN A 92 11.83 10.41 -15.25
C GLN A 92 11.03 11.16 -16.32
N LYS A 93 11.16 12.48 -16.34
CA LYS A 93 10.39 13.34 -17.26
C LYS A 93 10.59 12.96 -18.74
N SER A 94 11.80 12.61 -19.13
CA SER A 94 12.11 12.10 -20.48
C SER A 94 11.35 10.83 -20.82
N VAL A 95 11.29 9.88 -19.88
CA VAL A 95 10.54 8.62 -20.06
C VAL A 95 9.04 8.89 -20.15
N SER A 96 8.51 9.80 -19.31
CA SER A 96 7.10 10.20 -19.36
C SER A 96 6.71 10.85 -20.68
N VAL A 97 7.58 11.70 -21.24
CA VAL A 97 7.35 12.31 -22.56
C VAL A 97 7.43 11.26 -23.68
N MET A 98 8.45 10.41 -23.64
CA MET A 98 8.60 9.35 -24.65
C MET A 98 7.47 8.31 -24.61
N SER A 99 6.85 8.08 -23.46
CA SER A 99 5.73 7.15 -23.34
C SER A 99 4.48 7.59 -24.13
N LEU A 100 4.37 8.85 -24.50
CA LEU A 100 3.32 9.33 -25.43
C LEU A 100 3.47 8.77 -26.84
N PHE A 101 4.69 8.39 -27.21
CA PHE A 101 5.03 7.85 -28.54
C PHE A 101 5.26 6.35 -28.52
N ASP A 102 5.60 5.77 -27.37
CA ASP A 102 5.87 4.34 -27.23
C ASP A 102 5.26 3.78 -25.92
N GLN A 103 4.13 3.09 -26.08
CA GLN A 103 3.42 2.48 -24.96
C GLN A 103 4.23 1.39 -24.23
N ARG A 104 5.25 0.80 -24.86
CA ARG A 104 6.12 -0.19 -24.23
C ARG A 104 6.84 0.37 -23.01
N LEU A 105 7.06 1.69 -22.97
CA LEU A 105 7.67 2.39 -21.82
C LEU A 105 6.75 2.40 -20.60
N ILE A 106 5.45 2.53 -20.80
CA ILE A 106 4.46 2.45 -19.73
C ILE A 106 4.48 1.05 -19.11
N GLU A 107 4.49 0.03 -19.96
CA GLU A 107 4.51 -1.36 -19.48
C GLU A 107 5.85 -1.71 -18.80
N ALA A 108 6.97 -1.21 -19.31
CA ALA A 108 8.27 -1.36 -18.66
C ALA A 108 8.30 -0.68 -17.29
N HIS A 109 7.71 0.51 -17.16
CA HIS A 109 7.59 1.21 -15.88
C HIS A 109 6.73 0.45 -14.89
N ARG A 110 5.56 -0.06 -15.31
CA ARG A 110 4.69 -0.90 -14.46
C ARG A 110 5.42 -2.13 -13.93
N ARG A 111 6.17 -2.84 -14.78
CA ARG A 111 6.99 -3.99 -14.37
C ARG A 111 8.07 -3.60 -13.37
N SER A 112 8.72 -2.45 -13.58
CA SER A 112 9.73 -1.95 -12.65
C SER A 112 9.15 -1.61 -11.28
N VAL A 113 7.96 -1.01 -11.23
CA VAL A 113 7.25 -0.73 -9.98
C VAL A 113 6.86 -2.03 -9.28
N ALA A 114 6.29 -3.00 -10.01
CA ALA A 114 5.92 -4.29 -9.44
C ALA A 114 7.15 -5.04 -8.86
N PHE A 115 8.28 -4.99 -9.55
CA PHE A 115 9.53 -5.55 -9.04
C PHE A 115 10.01 -4.85 -7.77
N ALA A 116 10.00 -3.52 -7.76
CA ALA A 116 10.40 -2.74 -6.58
C ALA A 116 9.49 -3.02 -5.38
N MET A 117 8.18 -3.15 -5.58
CA MET A 117 7.22 -3.51 -4.53
C MET A 117 7.50 -4.90 -3.97
N LYS A 118 7.78 -5.88 -4.83
CA LYS A 118 8.15 -7.23 -4.39
C LYS A 118 9.44 -7.25 -3.56
N GLU A 119 10.43 -6.43 -3.91
CA GLU A 119 11.64 -6.31 -3.09
C GLU A 119 11.38 -5.58 -1.77
N LEU A 120 10.53 -4.54 -1.76
CA LEU A 120 10.13 -3.85 -0.53
C LEU A 120 9.39 -4.80 0.44
N GLU A 121 8.54 -5.67 -0.08
CA GLU A 121 7.80 -6.65 0.70
C GLU A 121 8.74 -7.58 1.50
N ARG A 122 9.91 -7.90 0.98
CA ARG A 122 10.92 -8.72 1.68
C ARG A 122 11.45 -8.07 2.96
N PHE A 123 11.34 -6.75 3.07
CA PHE A 123 11.74 -5.99 4.26
C PHE A 123 10.57 -5.60 5.16
N ALA A 124 9.34 -5.91 4.75
CA ALA A 124 8.16 -5.68 5.58
C ALA A 124 8.17 -6.66 6.76
N ALA A 125 8.29 -6.14 7.97
CA ALA A 125 8.36 -6.95 9.18
C ALA A 125 7.55 -6.34 10.31
N VAL A 126 6.87 -7.19 11.08
CA VAL A 126 6.15 -6.82 12.28
C VAL A 126 6.92 -7.30 13.50
N ARG A 127 7.00 -6.46 14.50
CA ARG A 127 7.61 -6.81 15.78
C ARG A 127 6.61 -7.50 16.68
N ILE A 128 6.77 -8.80 16.86
CA ILE A 128 5.99 -9.60 17.80
C ILE A 128 6.70 -9.61 19.15
N ARG A 129 6.01 -9.23 20.20
CA ARG A 129 6.48 -9.36 21.58
C ARG A 129 5.80 -10.55 22.24
N SER A 130 6.54 -11.60 22.51
CA SER A 130 6.06 -12.80 23.17
C SER A 130 6.52 -12.79 24.64
N GLY A 131 5.58 -12.60 25.59
CA GLY A 131 5.83 -12.78 27.02
C GLY A 131 6.63 -11.69 27.75
N ALA A 132 6.80 -11.87 29.07
CA ALA A 132 7.45 -10.93 29.99
C ALA A 132 8.99 -10.84 29.84
N ASN A 133 9.62 -11.83 29.19
CA ASN A 133 11.05 -11.83 28.91
C ASN A 133 11.28 -11.40 27.46
N VAL A 134 11.68 -10.14 27.31
CA VAL A 134 11.91 -9.47 26.04
C VAL A 134 13.19 -10.02 25.37
N ASN A 135 13.11 -11.13 24.70
CA ASN A 135 14.10 -11.47 23.68
C ASN A 135 13.63 -10.88 22.35
N THR A 136 14.28 -9.82 21.93
CA THR A 136 13.86 -8.83 20.92
C THR A 136 14.02 -9.32 19.47
N GLN A 137 14.04 -10.62 19.19
CA GLN A 137 14.48 -11.16 17.90
C GLN A 137 13.37 -11.77 17.02
N ASN A 138 12.12 -11.76 17.43
CA ASN A 138 11.07 -12.30 16.56
C ASN A 138 10.55 -11.22 15.62
N HIS A 139 11.21 -11.08 14.49
CA HIS A 139 10.70 -10.36 13.33
C HIS A 139 10.04 -11.38 12.41
N GLU A 140 8.74 -11.38 12.36
CA GLU A 140 8.01 -12.09 11.32
C GLU A 140 7.88 -11.15 10.12
N VAL A 141 8.36 -11.58 8.96
CA VAL A 141 8.17 -10.84 7.71
C VAL A 141 6.73 -11.10 7.28
N THR A 142 5.90 -10.07 7.46
CA THR A 142 4.55 -10.09 6.96
C THR A 142 4.56 -9.28 5.67
N GLY A 143 4.46 -9.91 4.53
CA GLY A 143 4.27 -9.18 3.27
C GLY A 143 3.15 -8.14 3.37
N THR A 144 3.26 -7.07 2.63
CA THR A 144 2.24 -6.00 2.50
C THR A 144 1.32 -6.26 1.33
#